data_74e35f6db98c36c30d75e1430a483765
#
_entry.id   74e35f6db98c36c30d75e1430a483765
#
_cell.length_a   1.000
_cell.length_b   1.000
_cell.length_c   1.000
_cell.angle_alpha   90.00
_cell.angle_beta   90.00
_cell.angle_gamma   90.00
#
_symmetry.space_group_name_H-M   'P 1'
#
loop_
_entity.id
_entity.type
_entity.pdbx_description
1 polymer ?
#
loop_
_entity_poly.entity_id
_entity_poly.type
_entity_poly.pdbx_seq_one_letter_code
_entity_poly.pdbx_strand_id
1 'polypeptide(L)'
;MLFKGRIATFALFIISATFSPLKLNGAHLVGGEITYTCSGGNSYEIKLRIYRDCNGNGAAFDQSVNFTIFDDQGNILFNPSVSKGATVQVPAATGNPCLTTPPNICTEYAEYIHTISLPARVGGYTISYQRCC
;
A
#
# COMPACT_ATOMS: atom_id res chain seq x y z
N MET A 1 -38.10 25.11 -37.77
CA MET A 1 -37.81 23.71 -37.34
C MET A 1 -36.33 23.35 -37.20
N LEU A 2 -35.38 24.28 -37.41
CA LEU A 2 -33.93 24.01 -37.38
C LEU A 2 -33.29 24.11 -35.96
N PHE A 3 -33.98 24.66 -34.99
CA PHE A 3 -33.40 24.90 -33.65
C PHE A 3 -33.39 23.65 -32.72
N LYS A 4 -34.37 22.74 -32.92
CA LYS A 4 -34.47 21.51 -32.09
C LYS A 4 -33.35 20.49 -32.37
N GLY A 5 -32.86 20.42 -33.61
CA GLY A 5 -31.78 19.48 -33.98
C GLY A 5 -30.41 19.86 -33.40
N ARG A 6 -30.11 21.17 -33.27
CA ARG A 6 -28.82 21.64 -32.77
C ARG A 6 -28.63 21.45 -31.26
N ILE A 7 -29.74 21.55 -30.50
CA ILE A 7 -29.70 21.31 -29.03
C ILE A 7 -29.50 19.83 -28.73
N ALA A 8 -30.14 18.93 -29.50
CA ALA A 8 -29.98 17.49 -29.32
C ALA A 8 -28.55 17.03 -29.66
N THR A 9 -27.91 17.60 -30.68
CA THR A 9 -26.52 17.28 -31.06
C THR A 9 -25.54 17.79 -30.02
N PHE A 10 -25.77 18.96 -29.46
CA PHE A 10 -24.93 19.51 -28.38
C PHE A 10 -25.05 18.70 -27.08
N ALA A 11 -26.27 18.28 -26.70
CA ALA A 11 -26.51 17.43 -25.55
C ALA A 11 -25.82 16.06 -25.69
N LEU A 12 -25.84 15.45 -26.86
CA LEU A 12 -25.17 14.18 -27.17
C LEU A 12 -23.63 14.32 -27.03
N PHE A 13 -23.06 15.44 -27.44
CA PHE A 13 -21.61 15.71 -27.33
C PHE A 13 -21.17 15.91 -25.89
N ILE A 14 -21.98 16.55 -25.05
CA ILE A 14 -21.69 16.74 -23.61
C ILE A 14 -21.74 15.40 -22.87
N ILE A 15 -22.73 14.55 -23.16
CA ILE A 15 -22.85 13.21 -22.57
C ILE A 15 -21.67 12.32 -22.94
N SER A 16 -21.18 12.39 -24.19
CA SER A 16 -20.01 11.63 -24.65
C SER A 16 -18.72 12.07 -23.95
N ALA A 17 -18.57 13.36 -23.61
CA ALA A 17 -17.39 13.89 -22.92
C ALA A 17 -17.30 13.46 -21.45
N THR A 18 -18.43 13.15 -20.80
CA THR A 18 -18.46 12.71 -19.40
C THR A 18 -18.09 11.23 -19.20
N PHE A 19 -18.08 10.42 -20.27
CA PHE A 19 -17.69 9.00 -20.24
C PHE A 19 -16.24 8.73 -20.67
N SER A 20 -15.36 9.73 -20.62
CA SER A 20 -13.94 9.45 -20.83
C SER A 20 -13.43 8.54 -19.72
N PRO A 21 -12.91 7.33 -20.02
CA PRO A 21 -12.37 6.45 -19.00
C PRO A 21 -11.17 7.13 -18.36
N LEU A 22 -11.29 7.50 -17.09
CA LEU A 22 -10.14 7.93 -16.29
C LEU A 22 -9.19 6.73 -16.23
N LYS A 23 -8.02 6.86 -16.80
CA LYS A 23 -6.94 5.88 -16.62
C LYS A 23 -6.49 5.95 -15.16
N LEU A 24 -7.02 5.08 -14.33
CA LEU A 24 -6.52 4.85 -12.98
C LEU A 24 -5.20 4.10 -13.11
N ASN A 25 -4.09 4.80 -12.92
CA ASN A 25 -2.79 4.15 -12.76
C ASN A 25 -2.77 3.55 -11.35
N GLY A 26 -3.03 2.25 -11.24
CA GLY A 26 -2.85 1.51 -10.00
C GLY A 26 -1.40 1.57 -9.54
N ALA A 27 -1.16 1.71 -8.24
CA ALA A 27 0.18 1.58 -7.69
C ALA A 27 0.64 0.13 -7.86
N HIS A 28 1.83 -0.08 -8.45
CA HIS A 28 2.40 -1.40 -8.66
C HIS A 28 3.04 -1.93 -7.37
N LEU A 29 2.22 -2.12 -6.33
CA LEU A 29 2.62 -2.85 -5.13
C LEU A 29 2.59 -4.34 -5.47
N VAL A 30 3.69 -5.01 -5.25
CA VAL A 30 3.83 -6.45 -5.54
C VAL A 30 3.62 -7.30 -4.29
N GLY A 31 3.68 -6.70 -3.10
CA GLY A 31 3.44 -7.40 -1.85
C GLY A 31 3.78 -6.57 -0.62
N GLY A 32 3.54 -7.15 0.54
CA GLY A 32 3.89 -6.57 1.83
C GLY A 32 3.84 -7.62 2.93
N GLU A 33 4.55 -7.33 4.03
CA GLU A 33 4.58 -8.16 5.22
C GLU A 33 4.58 -7.29 6.47
N ILE A 34 3.89 -7.74 7.51
CA ILE A 34 3.99 -7.17 8.86
C ILE A 34 4.64 -8.21 9.75
N THR A 35 5.72 -7.82 10.41
CA THR A 35 6.41 -8.65 11.40
C THR A 35 6.50 -7.90 12.71
N TYR A 36 6.71 -8.61 13.81
CA TYR A 36 6.96 -8.01 15.11
C TYR A 36 8.06 -8.75 15.87
N THR A 37 8.76 -8.00 16.71
CA THR A 37 9.77 -8.54 17.61
C THR A 37 9.49 -8.04 19.02
N CYS A 38 9.44 -8.96 19.99
CA CYS A 38 9.33 -8.60 21.40
C CYS A 38 10.69 -8.18 21.94
N SER A 39 10.79 -6.95 22.43
CA SER A 39 12.02 -6.39 23.03
C SER A 39 12.06 -6.53 24.56
N GLY A 40 11.06 -7.19 25.16
CA GLY A 40 10.89 -7.36 26.60
C GLY A 40 10.01 -6.27 27.24
N GLY A 41 9.49 -6.52 28.44
CA GLY A 41 8.70 -5.55 29.21
C GLY A 41 7.43 -5.05 28.49
N ASN A 42 6.76 -5.91 27.72
CA ASN A 42 5.61 -5.55 26.87
C ASN A 42 5.94 -4.57 25.71
N SER A 43 7.22 -4.34 25.41
CA SER A 43 7.66 -3.53 24.29
C SER A 43 7.79 -4.38 23.03
N TYR A 44 7.19 -3.91 21.94
CA TYR A 44 7.20 -4.59 20.64
C TYR A 44 7.66 -3.62 19.56
N GLU A 45 8.61 -4.07 18.75
CA GLU A 45 8.93 -3.43 17.48
C GLU A 45 8.04 -4.05 16.39
N ILE A 46 7.24 -3.24 15.75
CA ILE A 46 6.39 -3.61 14.61
C ILE A 46 7.07 -3.09 13.34
N LYS A 47 7.24 -3.96 12.36
CA LYS A 47 7.84 -3.62 11.07
C LYS A 47 6.88 -3.99 9.95
N LEU A 48 6.49 -3.00 9.18
CA LEU A 48 5.82 -3.17 7.88
C LEU A 48 6.84 -3.01 6.78
N ARG A 49 6.93 -3.98 5.88
CA ARG A 49 7.70 -3.90 4.66
C ARG A 49 6.77 -3.97 3.47
N ILE A 50 6.87 -3.01 2.57
CA ILE A 50 6.06 -2.93 1.36
C ILE A 50 6.99 -3.03 0.16
N TYR A 51 6.65 -3.88 -0.79
CA TYR A 51 7.41 -4.10 -2.02
C TYR A 51 6.69 -3.47 -3.21
N ARG A 52 7.46 -2.89 -4.15
CA ARG A 52 6.94 -2.40 -5.42
C ARG A 52 7.85 -2.73 -6.59
N ASP A 53 7.28 -2.73 -7.79
CA ASP A 53 8.03 -2.73 -9.03
C ASP A 53 8.60 -1.33 -9.29
N CYS A 54 9.93 -1.22 -9.39
CA CYS A 54 10.62 0.05 -9.68
C CYS A 54 10.75 0.35 -11.19
N ASN A 55 10.43 -0.58 -12.08
CA ASN A 55 10.37 -0.34 -13.52
C ASN A 55 9.05 0.31 -13.96
N GLY A 56 8.03 0.26 -13.10
CA GLY A 56 6.71 0.81 -13.41
C GLY A 56 6.61 2.31 -13.14
N ASN A 57 5.66 2.97 -13.81
CA ASN A 57 5.28 4.36 -13.53
C ASN A 57 4.32 4.47 -12.34
N GLY A 58 4.36 3.51 -11.41
CA GLY A 58 3.52 3.49 -10.21
C GLY A 58 3.85 4.60 -9.22
N ALA A 59 2.92 4.85 -8.29
CA ALA A 59 3.12 5.81 -7.23
C ALA A 59 4.34 5.46 -6.37
N ALA A 60 5.02 6.48 -5.87
CA ALA A 60 6.09 6.31 -4.88
C ALA A 60 5.54 5.70 -3.58
N PHE A 61 6.42 5.18 -2.73
CA PHE A 61 6.05 4.81 -1.37
C PHE A 61 5.52 6.01 -0.60
N ASP A 62 4.51 5.77 0.23
CA ASP A 62 3.97 6.80 1.11
C ASP A 62 5.06 7.28 2.07
N GLN A 63 5.13 8.59 2.33
CA GLN A 63 6.11 9.15 3.28
C GLN A 63 5.82 8.75 4.73
N SER A 64 4.57 8.44 5.03
CA SER A 64 4.14 7.86 6.30
C SER A 64 2.94 6.95 6.11
N VAL A 65 2.79 5.97 7.00
CA VAL A 65 1.68 5.04 7.04
C VAL A 65 1.09 5.01 8.44
N ASN A 66 -0.19 4.63 8.57
CA ASN A 66 -0.80 4.43 9.86
C ASN A 66 -0.89 2.94 10.19
N PHE A 67 -0.41 2.54 11.36
CA PHE A 67 -0.71 1.23 11.93
C PHE A 67 -1.96 1.34 12.78
N THR A 68 -2.99 0.58 12.44
CA THR A 68 -4.18 0.51 13.28
C THR A 68 -4.09 -0.74 14.16
N ILE A 69 -4.15 -0.53 15.47
CA ILE A 69 -4.06 -1.60 16.46
C ILE A 69 -5.41 -1.74 17.14
N PHE A 70 -5.97 -2.92 17.02
CA PHE A 70 -7.30 -3.25 17.53
C PHE A 70 -7.19 -4.19 18.73
N ASP A 71 -8.22 -4.17 19.55
CA ASP A 71 -8.47 -5.21 20.54
C ASP A 71 -9.16 -6.44 19.92
N ASP A 72 -9.45 -7.44 20.74
CA ASP A 72 -10.15 -8.67 20.39
C ASP A 72 -11.64 -8.45 20.02
N GLN A 73 -12.18 -7.27 20.32
CA GLN A 73 -13.55 -6.87 19.97
C GLN A 73 -13.61 -6.01 18.71
N GLY A 74 -12.45 -5.69 18.12
CA GLY A 74 -12.34 -4.85 16.94
C GLY A 74 -12.36 -3.34 17.23
N ASN A 75 -12.25 -2.91 18.49
CA ASN A 75 -12.13 -1.50 18.81
C ASN A 75 -10.70 -1.01 18.53
N ILE A 76 -10.57 0.18 17.97
CA ILE A 76 -9.27 0.81 17.72
C ILE A 76 -8.71 1.30 19.05
N LEU A 77 -7.52 0.81 19.41
CA LEU A 77 -6.78 1.23 20.61
C LEU A 77 -5.74 2.30 20.27
N PHE A 78 -5.01 2.11 19.16
CA PHE A 78 -3.93 2.99 18.74
C PHE A 78 -3.94 3.12 17.20
N ASN A 79 -3.53 4.28 16.72
CA ASN A 79 -3.38 4.53 15.28
C ASN A 79 -2.16 5.45 15.01
N PRO A 80 -0.93 4.98 15.36
CA PRO A 80 0.26 5.78 15.16
C PRO A 80 0.58 5.98 13.69
N SER A 81 1.03 7.19 13.33
CA SER A 81 1.62 7.49 12.04
C SER A 81 3.11 7.20 12.08
N VAL A 82 3.59 6.42 11.12
CA VAL A 82 4.96 5.90 11.08
C VAL A 82 5.64 6.37 9.81
N SER A 83 6.74 7.08 9.95
CA SER A 83 7.50 7.59 8.81
C SER A 83 8.22 6.47 8.05
N LYS A 84 8.36 6.67 6.74
CA LYS A 84 9.12 5.79 5.86
C LYS A 84 10.60 5.78 6.23
N GLY A 85 11.17 4.59 6.34
CA GLY A 85 12.60 4.38 6.40
C GLY A 85 13.29 4.45 5.02
N ALA A 86 14.47 3.88 4.92
CA ALA A 86 15.18 3.80 3.66
C ALA A 86 14.42 2.94 2.63
N THR A 87 14.58 3.29 1.36
CA THR A 87 14.16 2.43 0.25
C THR A 87 15.35 1.59 -0.18
N VAL A 88 15.14 0.30 -0.30
CA VAL A 88 16.20 -0.68 -0.61
C VAL A 88 15.79 -1.49 -1.83
N GLN A 89 16.69 -1.63 -2.78
CA GLN A 89 16.49 -2.50 -3.93
C GLN A 89 16.71 -3.97 -3.53
N VAL A 90 15.77 -4.84 -3.94
CA VAL A 90 15.91 -6.28 -3.74
C VAL A 90 16.83 -6.83 -4.83
N PRO A 91 17.94 -7.50 -4.47
CA PRO A 91 18.78 -8.15 -5.45
C PRO A 91 17.97 -9.22 -6.21
N ALA A 92 18.12 -9.27 -7.54
CA ALA A 92 17.55 -10.38 -8.31
C ALA A 92 18.15 -11.71 -7.81
N ALA A 93 17.27 -12.67 -7.48
CA ALA A 93 17.71 -13.96 -6.99
C ALA A 93 18.42 -14.74 -8.13
N THR A 94 19.73 -14.79 -8.10
CA THR A 94 20.56 -15.38 -9.16
C THR A 94 21.10 -16.76 -8.82
N GLY A 95 20.73 -17.34 -7.68
CA GLY A 95 21.35 -18.57 -7.17
C GLY A 95 20.50 -19.83 -7.23
N ASN A 96 19.26 -19.78 -7.69
CA ASN A 96 18.41 -20.97 -7.73
C ASN A 96 18.38 -21.56 -9.16
N PRO A 97 18.90 -22.79 -9.37
CA PRO A 97 18.94 -23.41 -10.69
C PRO A 97 17.56 -23.72 -11.29
N CYS A 98 16.51 -23.68 -10.46
CA CYS A 98 15.13 -23.88 -10.89
C CYS A 98 14.42 -22.59 -11.29
N LEU A 99 15.05 -21.42 -11.10
CA LEU A 99 14.48 -20.13 -11.41
C LEU A 99 15.21 -19.47 -12.59
N THR A 100 14.51 -19.29 -13.69
CA THR A 100 14.95 -18.37 -14.74
C THR A 100 14.44 -16.98 -14.40
N THR A 101 15.35 -16.10 -14.00
CA THR A 101 14.99 -14.71 -13.70
C THR A 101 14.64 -13.99 -15.01
N PRO A 102 13.42 -13.47 -15.20
CA PRO A 102 13.11 -12.66 -16.38
C PRO A 102 14.06 -11.46 -16.48
N PRO A 103 14.43 -11.02 -17.68
CA PRO A 103 15.22 -9.81 -17.85
C PRO A 103 14.43 -8.61 -17.36
N ASN A 104 15.12 -7.64 -16.78
CA ASN A 104 14.56 -6.35 -16.33
C ASN A 104 13.61 -6.40 -15.12
N ILE A 105 13.77 -7.36 -14.21
CA ILE A 105 13.08 -7.26 -12.92
C ILE A 105 13.74 -6.17 -12.08
N CYS A 106 12.93 -5.26 -11.59
CA CYS A 106 13.30 -4.30 -10.58
C CYS A 106 12.29 -4.34 -9.44
N THR A 107 12.72 -4.79 -8.27
CA THR A 107 11.90 -4.77 -7.06
C THR A 107 12.61 -3.97 -5.99
N GLU A 108 11.90 -3.09 -5.34
CA GLU A 108 12.41 -2.37 -4.18
C GLU A 108 11.40 -2.45 -3.03
N TYR A 109 11.88 -2.25 -1.81
CA TYR A 109 11.00 -2.17 -0.63
C TYR A 109 11.30 -0.94 0.21
N ALA A 110 10.28 -0.52 0.95
CA ALA A 110 10.42 0.44 2.05
C ALA A 110 9.96 -0.21 3.35
N GLU A 111 10.63 0.16 4.45
CA GLU A 111 10.28 -0.29 5.79
C GLU A 111 9.68 0.88 6.59
N TYR A 112 8.69 0.52 7.42
CA TYR A 112 8.07 1.40 8.40
C TYR A 112 8.15 0.69 9.75
N ILE A 113 8.89 1.27 10.69
CA ILE A 113 9.20 0.64 11.97
C ILE A 113 8.64 1.49 13.09
N HIS A 114 7.89 0.85 13.99
CA HIS A 114 7.31 1.50 15.15
C HIS A 114 7.45 0.65 16.40
N THR A 115 7.92 1.26 17.47
CA THR A 115 7.99 0.60 18.78
C THR A 115 6.82 1.04 19.64
N ILE A 116 6.09 0.10 20.21
CA ILE A 116 4.91 0.34 21.03
C ILE A 116 4.90 -0.58 22.24
N SER A 117 4.35 -0.09 23.36
CA SER A 117 4.08 -0.90 24.54
C SER A 117 2.66 -1.47 24.47
N LEU A 118 2.56 -2.79 24.46
CA LEU A 118 1.29 -3.54 24.42
C LEU A 118 1.24 -4.47 25.64
N PRO A 119 0.62 -4.05 26.76
CA PRO A 119 0.45 -4.89 27.94
C PRO A 119 -0.29 -6.18 27.63
N ALA A 120 0.04 -7.26 28.32
CA ALA A 120 -0.66 -8.53 28.13
C ALA A 120 -2.16 -8.35 28.38
N ARG A 121 -2.97 -8.85 27.44
CA ARG A 121 -4.44 -8.88 27.56
C ARG A 121 -5.01 -10.17 26.99
N VAL A 122 -6.17 -10.56 27.53
CA VAL A 122 -6.95 -11.67 26.98
C VAL A 122 -7.44 -11.29 25.58
N GLY A 123 -7.36 -12.22 24.64
CA GLY A 123 -7.73 -11.97 23.23
C GLY A 123 -6.62 -11.32 22.38
N GLY A 124 -5.59 -10.75 23.02
CA GLY A 124 -4.44 -10.16 22.32
C GLY A 124 -4.74 -8.88 21.55
N TYR A 125 -3.97 -8.65 20.51
CA TYR A 125 -4.04 -7.47 19.63
C TYR A 125 -4.03 -7.88 18.17
N THR A 126 -4.76 -7.13 17.33
CA THR A 126 -4.66 -7.23 15.89
C THR A 126 -4.01 -5.97 15.35
N ILE A 127 -2.94 -6.13 14.56
CA ILE A 127 -2.24 -5.02 13.91
C ILE A 127 -2.58 -5.05 12.44
N SER A 128 -3.02 -3.92 11.90
CA SER A 128 -3.44 -3.77 10.52
C SER A 128 -2.78 -2.57 9.87
N TYR A 129 -2.43 -2.73 8.61
CA TYR A 129 -2.14 -1.65 7.68
C TYR A 129 -3.14 -1.72 6.54
N GLN A 130 -3.74 -0.58 6.20
CA GLN A 130 -4.68 -0.47 5.10
C GLN A 130 -4.29 0.71 4.21
N ARG A 131 -4.31 0.49 2.92
CA ARG A 131 -4.08 1.50 1.91
C ARG A 131 -5.26 1.53 0.94
N CYS A 132 -5.84 2.71 0.72
CA CYS A 132 -6.76 2.91 -0.39
C CYS A 132 -5.98 3.00 -1.71
N CYS A 133 -6.57 2.48 -2.76
CA CYS A 133 -6.08 2.58 -4.13
C CYS A 133 -6.20 4.01 -4.69
#